data_2b4f05997322a09891c97fb9ff9d0fb3
#
_entry.id   2b4f05997322a09891c97fb9ff9d0fb3
#
_cell.length_a   1.000
_cell.length_b   1.000
_cell.length_c   1.000
_cell.angle_alpha   90.00
_cell.angle_beta   90.00
_cell.angle_gamma   90.00
#
_symmetry.space_group_name_H-M   'P 1'
#
loop_
_entity.id
_entity.type
_entity.pdbx_description
1 polymer ?
#
loop_
_entity_poly.entity_id
_entity_poly.type
_entity_poly.pdbx_seq_one_letter_code
_entity_poly.pdbx_strand_id
1 'polypeptide(L)'
;ASRGLGDVYKRQAQYGAQVRVVPGSREAVDFAVRMPGASGDGPCWLPMDSKFPVEDYARLLDAESRADAAAAAQARVALERAVLVQAKSIHDKYVRPPYTTEFAVMYLPSEGLYAEVIRIPGLFEKLQRDWRITPAGPTVVSALVNSLQMGFVTLALQERSSEVWKVL
;
A
#
# COMPACT_ATOMS: atom_id res chain seq x y z
N ALA A 1 20.70 -20.04 23.13
CA ALA A 1 20.13 -18.68 23.26
C ALA A 1 20.27 -17.83 22.00
N SER A 2 20.95 -18.30 20.95
CA SER A 2 21.19 -17.50 19.72
C SER A 2 20.15 -17.68 18.60
N ARG A 3 19.20 -18.60 18.76
CA ARG A 3 18.18 -18.88 17.71
C ARG A 3 17.05 -17.85 17.63
N GLY A 4 16.76 -17.12 18.72
CA GLY A 4 15.69 -16.13 18.75
C GLY A 4 16.01 -14.81 18.04
N LEU A 5 17.27 -14.40 18.01
CA LEU A 5 17.72 -13.15 17.38
C LEU A 5 17.68 -13.21 15.84
N GLY A 6 18.02 -14.36 15.26
CA GLY A 6 17.97 -14.56 13.83
C GLY A 6 16.55 -14.50 13.24
N ASP A 7 15.56 -14.99 13.99
CA ASP A 7 14.16 -14.97 13.56
C ASP A 7 13.53 -13.58 13.69
N VAL A 8 13.97 -12.79 14.68
CA VAL A 8 13.56 -11.39 14.84
C VAL A 8 14.13 -10.53 13.71
N TYR A 9 15.40 -10.72 13.37
CA TYR A 9 16.04 -10.02 12.25
C TYR A 9 15.43 -10.40 10.89
N LYS A 10 15.06 -11.65 10.68
CA LYS A 10 14.38 -12.09 9.45
C LYS A 10 12.98 -11.47 9.33
N ARG A 11 12.26 -11.28 10.43
CA ARG A 11 10.96 -10.60 10.42
C ARG A 11 11.07 -9.12 10.09
N GLN A 12 12.10 -8.43 10.61
CA GLN A 12 12.36 -7.02 10.30
C GLN A 12 12.78 -6.78 8.85
N ALA A 13 13.29 -7.81 8.13
CA ALA A 13 13.62 -7.73 6.72
C ALA A 13 12.42 -7.87 5.77
N GLN A 14 11.21 -8.16 6.28
CA GLN A 14 9.99 -8.39 5.49
C GLN A 14 9.21 -7.11 5.21
N TYR A 15 9.41 -6.05 5.98
CA TYR A 15 8.80 -4.74 5.77
C TYR A 15 9.67 -3.64 6.35
N GLY A 16 9.45 -2.42 5.89
CA GLY A 16 10.19 -1.26 6.38
C GLY A 16 9.46 0.04 6.14
N ALA A 17 9.87 1.06 6.88
CA ALA A 17 9.49 2.45 6.68
C ALA A 17 10.58 3.17 5.90
N GLN A 18 10.20 4.18 5.10
CA GLN A 18 11.10 4.99 4.29
C GLN A 18 12.04 4.16 3.41
N VAL A 19 11.48 3.22 2.66
CA VAL A 19 12.22 2.27 1.83
C VAL A 19 12.45 2.83 0.43
N ARG A 20 13.67 2.77 -0.05
CA ARG A 20 14.01 3.04 -1.45
C ARG A 20 13.78 1.77 -2.27
N VAL A 21 12.58 1.63 -2.81
CA VAL A 21 12.17 0.42 -3.53
C VAL A 21 12.77 0.32 -4.94
N VAL A 22 13.17 1.45 -5.51
CA VAL A 22 13.78 1.51 -6.85
C VAL A 22 15.29 1.75 -6.71
N PRO A 23 16.15 0.83 -7.19
CA PRO A 23 17.59 1.02 -7.15
C PRO A 23 18.02 2.32 -7.84
N GLY A 24 18.91 3.08 -7.19
CA GLY A 24 19.41 4.34 -7.71
C GLY A 24 18.48 5.54 -7.55
N SER A 25 17.25 5.35 -7.15
CA SER A 25 16.31 6.44 -6.85
C SER A 25 16.62 7.10 -5.51
N ARG A 26 16.37 8.40 -5.44
CA ARG A 26 16.40 9.16 -4.18
C ARG A 26 15.08 9.10 -3.43
N GLU A 27 14.01 8.70 -4.11
CA GLU A 27 12.67 8.62 -3.54
C GLU A 27 12.55 7.42 -2.59
N ALA A 28 12.05 7.67 -1.39
CA ALA A 28 11.73 6.66 -0.41
C ALA A 28 10.21 6.62 -0.20
N VAL A 29 9.62 5.45 -0.36
CA VAL A 29 8.20 5.25 -0.05
C VAL A 29 7.99 5.18 1.46
N ASP A 30 6.84 5.65 1.95
CA ASP A 30 6.56 5.69 3.38
C ASP A 30 6.66 4.31 4.03
N PHE A 31 6.16 3.28 3.35
CA PHE A 31 6.21 1.90 3.83
C PHE A 31 6.31 0.93 2.64
N ALA A 32 7.01 -0.16 2.82
CA ALA A 32 7.05 -1.23 1.83
C ALA A 32 7.08 -2.60 2.49
N VAL A 33 6.39 -3.55 1.88
CA VAL A 33 6.39 -4.95 2.28
C VAL A 33 7.14 -5.76 1.24
N ARG A 34 8.11 -6.55 1.68
CA ARG A 34 8.78 -7.51 0.82
C ARG A 34 7.83 -8.66 0.53
N MET A 35 7.61 -8.94 -0.75
CA MET A 35 6.66 -9.96 -1.16
C MET A 35 7.20 -11.36 -0.87
N PRO A 36 6.36 -12.26 -0.31
CA PRO A 36 6.74 -13.65 -0.08
C PRO A 36 6.92 -14.39 -1.40
N GLY A 37 7.86 -15.35 -1.44
CA GLY A 37 8.10 -16.21 -2.61
C GLY A 37 8.76 -15.52 -3.80
N ALA A 38 9.15 -14.26 -3.68
CA ALA A 38 9.92 -13.59 -4.70
C ALA A 38 11.30 -14.25 -4.81
N SER A 39 11.49 -15.04 -5.85
CA SER A 39 12.75 -15.66 -6.19
C SER A 39 13.35 -14.92 -7.39
N GLY A 40 14.55 -14.38 -7.23
CA GLY A 40 15.22 -13.62 -8.29
C GLY A 40 16.37 -12.78 -7.73
N ASP A 41 16.94 -11.93 -8.54
CA ASP A 41 18.13 -11.13 -8.22
C ASP A 41 17.84 -9.94 -7.26
N GLY A 42 16.95 -10.11 -6.30
CA GLY A 42 16.68 -9.09 -5.29
C GLY A 42 15.25 -9.11 -4.76
N PRO A 43 14.95 -8.23 -3.80
CA PRO A 43 13.62 -8.14 -3.22
C PRO A 43 12.60 -7.55 -4.22
N CYS A 44 11.39 -8.10 -4.23
CA CYS A 44 10.23 -7.47 -4.83
C CYS A 44 9.40 -6.82 -3.72
N TRP A 45 9.21 -5.52 -3.79
CA TRP A 45 8.52 -4.74 -2.77
C TRP A 45 7.08 -4.41 -3.19
N LEU A 46 6.15 -4.46 -2.24
CA LEU A 46 4.85 -3.82 -2.37
C LEU A 46 4.94 -2.43 -1.74
N PRO A 47 4.97 -1.36 -2.54
CA PRO A 47 5.04 0.00 -2.00
C PRO A 47 3.68 0.45 -1.45
N MET A 48 3.71 1.13 -0.31
CA MET A 48 2.55 1.77 0.30
C MET A 48 2.91 3.21 0.64
N ASP A 49 2.21 4.16 0.05
CA ASP A 49 2.45 5.57 0.29
C ASP A 49 1.22 6.21 0.93
N SER A 50 1.44 6.96 1.99
CA SER A 50 0.37 7.63 2.72
C SER A 50 0.09 8.98 2.10
N LYS A 51 -1.14 9.18 1.65
CA LYS A 51 -1.61 10.45 1.13
C LYS A 51 -2.91 10.86 1.80
N PHE A 52 -2.96 12.09 2.22
CA PHE A 52 -4.14 12.61 2.88
C PHE A 52 -4.49 14.00 2.33
N PRO A 53 -5.44 14.10 1.39
CA PRO A 53 -5.93 15.38 0.89
C PRO A 53 -6.80 16.08 1.95
N VAL A 54 -6.16 16.58 2.99
CA VAL A 54 -6.80 17.09 4.23
C VAL A 54 -7.78 18.22 3.93
N GLU A 55 -7.36 19.18 3.12
CA GLU A 55 -8.18 20.36 2.82
C GLU A 55 -9.44 20.01 2.03
N ASP A 56 -9.30 19.17 1.02
CA ASP A 56 -10.43 18.76 0.18
C ASP A 56 -11.44 17.92 0.97
N TYR A 57 -10.94 17.04 1.82
CA TYR A 57 -11.79 16.23 2.70
C TYR A 57 -12.49 17.09 3.77
N ALA A 58 -11.78 18.04 4.37
CA ALA A 58 -12.36 18.96 5.36
C ALA A 58 -13.47 19.84 4.74
N ARG A 59 -13.29 20.31 3.51
CA ARG A 59 -14.34 21.06 2.79
C ARG A 59 -15.57 20.23 2.52
N LEU A 60 -15.40 18.95 2.19
CA LEU A 60 -16.52 18.03 1.99
C LEU A 60 -17.30 17.85 3.29
N LEU A 61 -16.61 17.56 4.39
CA LEU A 61 -17.25 17.38 5.70
C LEU A 61 -17.98 18.66 6.16
N ASP A 62 -17.40 19.83 5.94
CA ASP A 62 -18.04 21.09 6.27
C ASP A 62 -19.30 21.33 5.44
N ALA A 63 -19.25 21.10 4.14
CA ALA A 63 -20.42 21.24 3.26
C ALA A 63 -21.52 20.27 3.64
N GLU A 64 -21.20 19.03 3.97
CA GLU A 64 -22.18 18.05 4.44
C GLU A 64 -22.79 18.44 5.79
N SER A 65 -22.01 18.95 6.71
CA SER A 65 -22.51 19.40 8.03
C SER A 65 -23.50 20.55 7.92
N ARG A 66 -23.35 21.37 6.90
CA ARG A 66 -24.28 22.48 6.59
C ARG A 66 -25.43 22.07 5.65
N ALA A 67 -25.51 20.82 5.29
CA ALA A 67 -26.48 20.32 4.30
C ALA A 67 -26.44 21.10 2.96
N ASP A 68 -25.29 21.62 2.57
CA ASP A 68 -25.05 22.34 1.34
C ASP A 68 -24.68 21.36 0.21
N ALA A 69 -25.69 20.87 -0.51
CA ALA A 69 -25.52 19.87 -1.55
C ALA A 69 -24.64 20.34 -2.71
N ALA A 70 -24.73 21.62 -3.08
CA ALA A 70 -23.92 22.18 -4.17
C ALA A 70 -22.45 22.27 -3.76
N ALA A 71 -22.14 22.76 -2.57
CA ALA A 71 -20.79 22.81 -2.04
C ALA A 71 -20.21 21.40 -1.84
N ALA A 72 -21.00 20.43 -1.39
CA ALA A 72 -20.57 19.05 -1.24
C ALA A 72 -20.21 18.43 -2.60
N ALA A 73 -21.00 18.67 -3.63
CA ALA A 73 -20.70 18.19 -4.99
C ALA A 73 -19.37 18.78 -5.53
N GLN A 74 -19.14 20.07 -5.33
CA GLN A 74 -17.88 20.72 -5.71
C GLN A 74 -16.68 20.17 -4.92
N ALA A 75 -16.86 19.93 -3.62
CA ALA A 75 -15.82 19.36 -2.77
C ALA A 75 -15.45 17.93 -3.19
N ARG A 76 -16.43 17.12 -3.61
CA ARG A 76 -16.17 15.77 -4.16
C ARG A 76 -15.36 15.82 -5.45
N VAL A 77 -15.67 16.74 -6.35
CA VAL A 77 -14.89 16.92 -7.58
C VAL A 77 -13.44 17.32 -7.26
N ALA A 78 -13.24 18.22 -6.32
CA ALA A 78 -11.91 18.63 -5.87
C ALA A 78 -11.15 17.45 -5.22
N LEU A 79 -11.81 16.68 -4.38
CA LEU A 79 -11.26 15.47 -3.75
C LEU A 79 -10.83 14.44 -4.79
N GLU A 80 -11.66 14.17 -5.79
CA GLU A 80 -11.35 13.26 -6.89
C GLU A 80 -10.09 13.69 -7.63
N ARG A 81 -9.97 14.97 -7.97
CA ARG A 81 -8.78 15.51 -8.64
C ARG A 81 -7.53 15.37 -7.78
N ALA A 82 -7.62 15.69 -6.50
CA ALA A 82 -6.50 15.55 -5.57
C ALA A 82 -6.02 14.10 -5.46
N VAL A 83 -6.94 13.15 -5.36
CA VAL A 83 -6.64 11.73 -5.31
C VAL A 83 -5.97 11.25 -6.61
N LEU A 84 -6.45 11.67 -7.76
CA LEU A 84 -5.85 11.31 -9.05
C LEU A 84 -4.43 11.87 -9.22
N VAL A 85 -4.19 13.11 -8.82
CA VAL A 85 -2.84 13.71 -8.84
C VAL A 85 -1.87 12.94 -7.95
N GLN A 86 -2.31 12.55 -6.78
CA GLN A 86 -1.49 11.78 -5.85
C GLN A 86 -1.25 10.36 -6.33
N ALA A 87 -2.24 9.71 -6.91
CA ALA A 87 -2.09 8.38 -7.52
C ALA A 87 -1.05 8.38 -8.64
N LYS A 88 -1.09 9.37 -9.52
CA LYS A 88 -0.08 9.55 -10.54
C LYS A 88 1.32 9.70 -9.95
N SER A 89 1.46 10.51 -8.92
CA SER A 89 2.75 10.71 -8.25
C SER A 89 3.30 9.41 -7.64
N ILE A 90 2.47 8.63 -6.98
CA ILE A 90 2.87 7.33 -6.41
C ILE A 90 3.27 6.36 -7.53
N HIS A 91 2.49 6.29 -8.59
CA HIS A 91 2.80 5.45 -9.75
C HIS A 91 4.16 5.80 -10.35
N ASP A 92 4.37 7.07 -10.64
CA ASP A 92 5.59 7.54 -11.30
C ASP A 92 6.84 7.32 -10.45
N LYS A 93 6.72 7.38 -9.13
CA LYS A 93 7.85 7.23 -8.21
C LYS A 93 8.14 5.78 -7.81
N TYR A 94 7.09 4.97 -7.62
CA TYR A 94 7.22 3.71 -6.88
C TYR A 94 6.76 2.46 -7.62
N VAL A 95 6.05 2.55 -8.73
CA VAL A 95 5.66 1.36 -9.49
C VAL A 95 6.72 1.07 -10.55
N ARG A 96 7.64 0.15 -10.25
CA ARG A 96 8.81 -0.20 -11.08
C ARG A 96 9.09 -1.70 -11.04
N PRO A 97 8.27 -2.55 -11.67
CA PRO A 97 8.60 -3.97 -11.81
C PRO A 97 9.94 -4.15 -12.54
N PRO A 98 10.76 -5.13 -12.20
CA PRO A 98 10.56 -6.21 -11.21
C PRO A 98 10.95 -5.86 -9.77
N TYR A 99 11.44 -4.67 -9.50
CA TYR A 99 11.86 -4.24 -8.15
C TYR A 99 10.67 -4.07 -7.20
N THR A 100 9.52 -3.74 -7.78
CA THR A 100 8.25 -3.64 -7.06
C THR A 100 7.21 -4.55 -7.71
N THR A 101 6.10 -4.73 -7.00
CA THR A 101 4.86 -5.24 -7.59
C THR A 101 4.38 -4.34 -8.72
N GLU A 102 3.48 -4.85 -9.56
CA GLU A 102 2.88 -4.09 -10.67
C GLU A 102 1.90 -3.01 -10.22
N PHE A 103 1.68 -2.89 -8.93
CA PHE A 103 0.79 -1.91 -8.31
C PHE A 103 1.38 -1.40 -6.99
N ALA A 104 0.84 -0.28 -6.51
CA ALA A 104 1.16 0.26 -5.19
C ALA A 104 -0.13 0.56 -4.42
N VAL A 105 -0.02 0.64 -3.10
CA VAL A 105 -1.13 1.00 -2.22
C VAL A 105 -1.06 2.49 -1.88
N MET A 106 -2.17 3.19 -2.10
CA MET A 106 -2.39 4.52 -1.56
C MET A 106 -3.06 4.38 -0.20
N TYR A 107 -2.32 4.56 0.85
CA TYR A 107 -2.85 4.50 2.20
C TYR A 107 -3.58 5.79 2.54
N LEU A 108 -4.88 5.68 2.81
CA LEU A 108 -5.74 6.76 3.27
C LEU A 108 -5.94 6.59 4.78
N PRO A 109 -5.32 7.44 5.64
CA PRO A 109 -5.27 7.17 7.09
C PRO A 109 -6.58 7.48 7.83
N SER A 110 -7.70 7.52 7.13
CA SER A 110 -9.04 7.71 7.69
C SER A 110 -10.03 6.81 6.97
N GLU A 111 -10.78 6.01 7.71
CA GLU A 111 -11.86 5.19 7.14
C GLU A 111 -12.94 6.04 6.48
N GLY A 112 -13.22 7.23 7.04
CA GLY A 112 -14.16 8.17 6.44
C GLY A 112 -13.70 8.68 5.08
N LEU A 113 -12.44 9.06 4.93
CA LEU A 113 -11.85 9.45 3.66
C LEU A 113 -11.87 8.28 2.66
N TYR A 114 -11.49 7.10 3.09
CA TYR A 114 -11.55 5.90 2.26
C TYR A 114 -12.96 5.65 1.73
N ALA A 115 -13.97 5.75 2.60
CA ALA A 115 -15.37 5.58 2.22
C ALA A 115 -15.80 6.62 1.18
N GLU A 116 -15.41 7.88 1.31
CA GLU A 116 -15.73 8.92 0.33
C GLU A 116 -15.06 8.65 -1.03
N VAL A 117 -13.81 8.23 -1.04
CA VAL A 117 -13.09 7.86 -2.28
C VAL A 117 -13.77 6.71 -3.00
N ILE A 118 -14.17 5.67 -2.28
CA ILE A 118 -14.87 4.50 -2.85
C ILE A 118 -16.24 4.86 -3.41
N ARG A 119 -16.93 5.83 -2.82
CA ARG A 119 -18.24 6.29 -3.29
C ARG A 119 -18.20 7.11 -4.57
N ILE A 120 -17.07 7.68 -4.93
CA ILE A 120 -16.95 8.43 -6.20
C ILE A 120 -17.06 7.44 -7.37
N PRO A 121 -18.10 7.55 -8.22
CA PRO A 121 -18.32 6.58 -9.28
C PRO A 121 -17.13 6.46 -10.24
N GLY A 122 -16.66 5.24 -10.46
CA GLY A 122 -15.57 4.92 -11.39
C GLY A 122 -14.16 5.31 -10.94
N LEU A 123 -13.98 5.98 -9.79
CA LEU A 123 -12.66 6.41 -9.34
C LEU A 123 -11.78 5.24 -8.98
N PHE A 124 -12.27 4.27 -8.24
CA PHE A 124 -11.50 3.08 -7.84
C PHE A 124 -10.95 2.33 -9.07
N GLU A 125 -11.80 2.06 -10.04
CA GLU A 125 -11.45 1.38 -11.28
C GLU A 125 -10.43 2.19 -12.10
N LYS A 126 -10.59 3.50 -12.14
CA LYS A 126 -9.67 4.41 -12.83
C LYS A 126 -8.29 4.42 -12.17
N LEU A 127 -8.23 4.47 -10.86
CA LEU A 127 -6.98 4.40 -10.11
C LEU A 127 -6.20 3.12 -10.41
N GLN A 128 -6.89 1.98 -10.43
CA GLN A 128 -6.28 0.70 -10.74
C GLN A 128 -5.87 0.57 -12.21
N ARG A 129 -6.73 0.95 -13.13
CA ARG A 129 -6.51 0.79 -14.56
C ARG A 129 -5.42 1.74 -15.08
N ASP A 130 -5.50 3.02 -14.75
CA ASP A 130 -4.65 4.05 -15.33
C ASP A 130 -3.32 4.21 -14.58
N TRP A 131 -3.34 4.02 -13.26
CA TRP A 131 -2.19 4.27 -12.41
C TRP A 131 -1.69 3.06 -11.61
N ARG A 132 -2.34 1.93 -11.70
CA ARG A 132 -2.00 0.74 -10.91
C ARG A 132 -1.96 1.05 -9.40
N ILE A 133 -2.86 1.87 -8.94
CA ILE A 133 -2.97 2.27 -7.54
C ILE A 133 -4.23 1.67 -6.93
N THR A 134 -4.06 1.03 -5.77
CA THR A 134 -5.16 0.51 -4.95
C THR A 134 -5.28 1.38 -3.71
N PRO A 135 -6.35 2.18 -3.58
CA PRO A 135 -6.60 2.90 -2.34
C PRO A 135 -7.00 1.94 -1.23
N ALA A 136 -6.55 2.20 -0.02
CA ALA A 136 -6.87 1.37 1.15
C ALA A 136 -6.92 2.20 2.43
N GLY A 137 -7.92 1.96 3.25
CA GLY A 137 -8.03 2.53 4.59
C GLY A 137 -7.28 1.70 5.64
N PRO A 138 -7.28 2.12 6.91
CA PRO A 138 -6.55 1.46 7.98
C PRO A 138 -6.89 -0.03 8.17
N THR A 139 -8.16 -0.38 8.13
CA THR A 139 -8.62 -1.78 8.28
C THR A 139 -8.12 -2.67 7.14
N VAL A 140 -8.22 -2.20 5.90
CA VAL A 140 -7.77 -2.95 4.71
C VAL A 140 -6.26 -3.12 4.72
N VAL A 141 -5.50 -2.07 5.05
CA VAL A 141 -4.03 -2.15 5.16
C VAL A 141 -3.62 -3.13 6.25
N SER A 142 -4.26 -3.09 7.41
CA SER A 142 -3.98 -4.04 8.50
C SER A 142 -4.24 -5.49 8.07
N ALA A 143 -5.35 -5.75 7.39
CA ALA A 143 -5.68 -7.08 6.88
C ALA A 143 -4.66 -7.55 5.82
N LEU A 144 -4.25 -6.67 4.92
CA LEU A 144 -3.27 -6.96 3.88
C LEU A 144 -1.90 -7.31 4.49
N VAL A 145 -1.42 -6.50 5.43
CA VAL A 145 -0.12 -6.75 6.12
C VAL A 145 -0.15 -8.06 6.89
N ASN A 146 -1.22 -8.34 7.62
CA ASN A 146 -1.39 -9.61 8.34
C ASN A 146 -1.39 -10.81 7.38
N SER A 147 -2.09 -10.72 6.26
CA SER A 147 -2.15 -11.78 5.25
C SER A 147 -0.78 -12.06 4.63
N LEU A 148 0.02 -11.02 4.35
CA LEU A 148 1.37 -11.16 3.84
C LEU A 148 2.31 -11.77 4.88
N GLN A 149 2.20 -11.40 6.16
CA GLN A 149 2.98 -12.01 7.25
C GLN A 149 2.66 -13.51 7.38
N MET A 150 1.40 -13.91 7.29
CA MET A 150 1.02 -15.33 7.27
C MET A 150 1.61 -16.06 6.06
N GLY A 151 1.68 -15.43 4.88
CA GLY A 151 2.36 -15.96 3.70
C GLY A 151 3.83 -16.28 3.95
N PHE A 152 4.56 -15.40 4.63
CA PHE A 152 5.95 -15.62 5.02
C PHE A 152 6.09 -16.81 5.99
N VAL A 153 5.21 -16.92 6.97
CA VAL A 153 5.21 -18.08 7.91
C VAL A 153 4.97 -19.38 7.16
N THR A 154 4.00 -19.42 6.27
CA THR A 154 3.69 -20.61 5.47
C THR A 154 4.88 -21.05 4.61
N LEU A 155 5.53 -20.12 3.93
CA LEU A 155 6.74 -20.43 3.14
C LEU A 155 7.88 -20.97 3.99
N ALA A 156 8.12 -20.37 5.15
CA ALA A 156 9.16 -20.85 6.08
C ALA A 156 8.89 -22.28 6.56
N LEU A 157 7.62 -22.63 6.81
CA LEU A 157 7.22 -23.98 7.17
C LEU A 157 7.40 -24.97 6.02
N GLN A 158 7.07 -24.57 4.80
CA GLN A 158 7.27 -25.40 3.60
C GLN A 158 8.75 -25.68 3.33
N GLU A 159 9.60 -24.67 3.43
CA GLU A 159 11.05 -24.82 3.29
C GLU A 159 11.62 -25.80 4.31
N ARG A 160 11.24 -25.67 5.58
CA ARG A 160 11.66 -26.59 6.62
C ARG A 160 11.17 -28.03 6.39
N SER A 161 9.94 -28.18 5.93
CA SER A 161 9.39 -29.49 5.59
C SER A 161 10.17 -30.15 4.46
N SER A 162 10.51 -29.41 3.41
CA SER A 162 11.28 -29.91 2.27
C SER A 162 12.72 -30.29 2.64
N GLU A 163 13.33 -29.60 3.59
CA GLU A 163 14.65 -29.95 4.12
C GLU A 163 14.62 -31.28 4.89
N VAL A 164 13.60 -31.50 5.69
CA VAL A 164 13.42 -32.78 6.44
C VAL A 164 13.28 -33.95 5.49
N TRP A 165 12.50 -33.82 4.39
CA TRP A 165 12.34 -34.88 3.40
C TRP A 165 13.60 -35.21 2.60
N LYS A 166 14.54 -34.28 2.47
CA LYS A 166 15.83 -34.51 1.81
C LYS A 166 16.80 -35.32 2.66
N VAL A 167 16.59 -35.38 3.97
CA VAL A 167 17.44 -36.10 4.94
C VAL A 167 16.94 -37.50 5.24
N LEU A 168 15.68 -37.79 4.94
CA LEU A 168 15.06 -39.10 5.07
C LEU A 168 15.18 -39.93 3.81
#